data_1abe6bfe40c8272b939f6c12132e0cda
#
_entry.id   1abe6bfe40c8272b939f6c12132e0cda
#
_cell.length_a   1.000
_cell.length_b   1.000
_cell.length_c   1.000
_cell.angle_alpha   90.00
_cell.angle_beta   90.00
_cell.angle_gamma   90.00
#
_symmetry.space_group_name_H-M   'P 1'
#
loop_
_entity.id
_entity.type
_entity.pdbx_description
1 polymer ?
#
loop_
_entity_poly.entity_id
_entity_poly.type
_entity_poly.pdbx_seq_one_letter_code
_entity_poly.pdbx_strand_id
1 'polypeptide(L)'
;EWASGDLNPIHYYACESDGVEYNKSYLTEFGKDAKQEINYDVGFNQTINVNTTCDEIFDPGIRRTVDEMISMLDEIGQLDGVLTKLKSMQGNSAYNQDAVTADIEAVEKAQAYLTDTIQKRFERGITDFQGYLDQANEALTAVGNRSLRLELVENRLNAQMQSFTELTSLNEDADLAELAIRLKSAELTYDASLASTGKMLSTTLLNYL
;
A
#
# COMPACT_ATOMS: atom_id res chain seq x y z
N GLU A 1 -5.55 33.96 -13.79
CA GLU A 1 -6.71 33.60 -12.97
C GLU A 1 -6.55 34.06 -11.52
N TRP A 2 -5.33 34.19 -11.00
CA TRP A 2 -5.03 34.82 -9.72
C TRP A 2 -5.43 36.31 -9.64
N ALA A 3 -5.60 36.95 -10.80
CA ALA A 3 -6.01 38.33 -10.91
C ALA A 3 -7.50 38.57 -10.67
N SER A 4 -8.34 37.56 -10.55
CA SER A 4 -9.80 37.68 -10.34
C SER A 4 -10.22 37.73 -8.89
N GLY A 5 -9.28 37.66 -7.93
CA GLY A 5 -9.59 37.78 -6.49
C GLY A 5 -10.23 36.56 -5.86
N ASP A 6 -10.43 35.50 -6.59
CA ASP A 6 -10.98 34.24 -6.09
C ASP A 6 -9.87 33.29 -5.63
N LEU A 7 -9.32 33.62 -4.48
CA LEU A 7 -8.28 32.83 -3.79
C LEU A 7 -8.88 31.58 -3.11
N ASN A 8 -9.79 30.88 -3.77
CA ASN A 8 -10.26 29.63 -3.22
C ASN A 8 -9.24 28.53 -3.52
N PRO A 9 -8.46 28.03 -2.54
CA PRO A 9 -7.47 26.99 -2.75
C PRO A 9 -8.09 25.70 -3.29
N ILE A 10 -9.38 25.52 -3.16
CA ILE A 10 -10.12 24.41 -3.76
C ILE A 10 -10.15 24.53 -5.29
N HIS A 11 -10.13 25.76 -5.82
CA HIS A 11 -10.13 26.02 -7.26
C HIS A 11 -8.81 25.65 -7.95
N TYR A 12 -7.72 25.67 -7.24
CA TYR A 12 -6.39 25.28 -7.77
C TYR A 12 -6.30 23.78 -8.10
N TYR A 13 -7.03 22.95 -7.38
CA TYR A 13 -7.09 21.49 -7.58
C TYR A 13 -8.40 21.04 -8.25
N ALA A 14 -9.40 21.88 -8.32
CA ALA A 14 -10.60 21.68 -9.10
C ALA A 14 -10.30 22.10 -10.55
N CYS A 15 -9.59 21.28 -11.30
CA CYS A 15 -9.52 21.44 -12.75
C CYS A 15 -10.90 21.10 -13.30
N GLU A 16 -11.69 22.11 -13.67
CA GLU A 16 -12.88 21.90 -14.48
C GLU A 16 -12.44 21.53 -15.90
N SER A 17 -12.33 20.26 -16.16
CA SER A 17 -12.36 19.73 -17.52
C SER A 17 -13.80 19.27 -17.76
N ASP A 18 -14.45 19.89 -18.75
CA ASP A 18 -15.81 19.56 -19.18
C ASP A 18 -16.94 19.79 -18.14
N GLY A 19 -16.79 20.78 -17.24
CA GLY A 19 -17.82 21.12 -16.24
C GLY A 19 -17.92 20.16 -15.07
N VAL A 20 -16.97 19.26 -14.90
CA VAL A 20 -16.89 18.33 -13.78
C VAL A 20 -15.80 18.80 -12.82
N GLU A 21 -16.15 19.05 -11.56
CA GLU A 21 -15.14 19.28 -10.51
C GLU A 21 -14.25 18.04 -10.38
N TYR A 22 -13.05 18.11 -10.92
CA TYR A 22 -12.07 17.03 -10.93
C TYR A 22 -11.79 16.45 -9.52
N ASN A 23 -11.92 17.30 -8.51
CA ASN A 23 -11.73 16.92 -7.12
C ASN A 23 -12.89 16.06 -6.57
N LYS A 24 -14.11 16.31 -7.02
CA LYS A 24 -15.30 15.54 -6.62
C LYS A 24 -15.38 14.21 -7.37
N SER A 25 -15.03 14.22 -8.65
CA SER A 25 -14.98 13.03 -9.49
C SER A 25 -13.86 12.09 -9.04
N TYR A 26 -12.66 12.61 -8.77
CA TYR A 26 -11.54 11.81 -8.28
C TYR A 26 -11.81 11.19 -6.90
N LEU A 27 -12.46 11.92 -6.00
CA LEU A 27 -12.80 11.42 -4.66
C LEU A 27 -14.08 10.57 -4.62
N THR A 28 -15.01 10.74 -5.56
CA THR A 28 -16.31 10.04 -5.54
C THR A 28 -16.47 8.95 -6.59
N GLU A 29 -15.94 9.10 -7.78
CA GLU A 29 -16.01 8.08 -8.84
C GLU A 29 -14.72 7.27 -8.96
N PHE A 30 -13.57 7.92 -9.05
CA PHE A 30 -12.28 7.23 -8.99
C PHE A 30 -11.95 6.75 -7.58
N GLY A 31 -12.44 7.41 -6.55
CA GLY A 31 -12.20 7.01 -5.16
C GLY A 31 -12.87 5.70 -4.78
N LYS A 32 -13.98 5.34 -5.41
CA LYS A 32 -14.61 4.04 -5.19
C LYS A 32 -13.94 2.92 -5.99
N ASP A 33 -13.46 3.23 -7.20
CA ASP A 33 -12.78 2.26 -8.06
C ASP A 33 -11.26 2.26 -7.86
N ALA A 34 -10.68 3.37 -7.39
CA ALA A 34 -9.26 3.47 -7.06
C ALA A 34 -8.92 2.83 -5.70
N LYS A 35 -9.89 2.57 -4.84
CA LYS A 35 -9.76 1.74 -3.64
C LYS A 35 -9.98 0.27 -3.96
N GLN A 36 -9.35 -0.22 -5.01
CA GLN A 36 -9.37 -1.64 -5.30
C GLN A 36 -8.53 -2.37 -4.25
N GLU A 37 -9.21 -2.90 -3.25
CA GLU A 37 -8.60 -3.78 -2.26
C GLU A 37 -8.45 -5.18 -2.86
N ILE A 38 -7.21 -5.65 -2.93
CA ILE A 38 -6.90 -7.01 -3.34
C ILE A 38 -6.80 -7.86 -2.08
N ASN A 39 -7.78 -8.72 -1.90
CA ASN A 39 -7.86 -9.60 -0.75
C ASN A 39 -7.58 -11.04 -1.18
N TYR A 40 -6.66 -11.71 -0.49
CA TYR A 40 -6.40 -13.14 -0.68
C TYR A 40 -6.96 -13.95 0.48
N ASP A 41 -7.59 -15.07 0.16
CA ASP A 41 -8.02 -16.06 1.13
C ASP A 41 -6.81 -16.87 1.60
N VAL A 42 -6.48 -16.77 2.87
CA VAL A 42 -5.32 -17.42 3.48
C VAL A 42 -5.70 -18.54 4.46
N GLY A 43 -6.98 -18.85 4.52
CA GLY A 43 -7.52 -19.92 5.36
C GLY A 43 -9.04 -19.82 5.50
N PHE A 44 -9.64 -20.78 6.19
CA PHE A 44 -11.08 -20.81 6.39
C PHE A 44 -11.55 -19.49 7.05
N ASN A 45 -12.35 -18.72 6.31
CA ASN A 45 -12.90 -17.41 6.71
C ASN A 45 -11.83 -16.37 7.14
N GLN A 46 -10.64 -16.43 6.53
CA GLN A 46 -9.55 -15.48 6.78
C GLN A 46 -9.05 -14.90 5.45
N THR A 47 -9.22 -13.59 5.30
CA THR A 47 -8.70 -12.82 4.17
C THR A 47 -7.60 -11.86 4.64
N ILE A 48 -6.62 -11.61 3.80
CA ILE A 48 -5.59 -10.60 4.00
C ILE A 48 -5.59 -9.67 2.79
N ASN A 49 -5.71 -8.38 3.05
CA ASN A 49 -5.47 -7.35 2.05
C ASN A 49 -3.96 -7.28 1.77
N VAL A 50 -3.58 -7.32 0.48
CA VAL A 50 -2.15 -7.37 0.06
C VAL A 50 -1.68 -6.10 -0.61
N ASN A 51 -2.58 -5.20 -0.97
CA ASN A 51 -2.22 -3.93 -1.59
C ASN A 51 -2.40 -2.76 -0.63
N THR A 52 -1.68 -1.69 -0.90
CA THR A 52 -1.84 -0.38 -0.26
C THR A 52 -2.11 0.64 -1.35
N THR A 53 -3.13 1.46 -1.17
CA THR A 53 -3.50 2.47 -2.16
C THR A 53 -2.69 3.75 -1.94
N CYS A 54 -2.58 4.56 -3.00
CA CYS A 54 -1.75 5.76 -2.96
C CYS A 54 -2.29 6.81 -1.96
N ASP A 55 -3.60 6.85 -1.77
CA ASP A 55 -4.29 7.72 -0.82
C ASP A 55 -4.08 7.33 0.65
N GLU A 56 -3.73 6.07 0.92
CA GLU A 56 -3.32 5.63 2.25
C GLU A 56 -1.93 6.13 2.63
N ILE A 57 -1.03 6.32 1.64
CA ILE A 57 0.36 6.71 1.85
C ILE A 57 0.55 8.21 1.75
N PHE A 58 -0.07 8.85 0.75
CA PHE A 58 0.15 10.24 0.41
C PHE A 58 -1.12 11.06 0.54
N ASP A 59 -1.06 12.10 1.37
CA ASP A 59 -2.10 13.13 1.41
C ASP A 59 -1.93 14.08 0.21
N PRO A 60 -2.98 14.34 -0.59
CA PRO A 60 -2.94 15.30 -1.69
C PRO A 60 -2.60 16.73 -1.23
N GLY A 61 -2.75 17.03 0.05
CA GLY A 61 -2.36 18.29 0.68
C GLY A 61 -0.86 18.60 0.58
N ILE A 62 0.01 17.59 0.45
CA ILE A 62 1.47 17.76 0.33
C ILE A 62 1.79 18.72 -0.82
N ARG A 63 1.26 18.43 -2.00
CA ARG A 63 1.51 19.24 -3.19
C ARG A 63 0.99 20.66 -3.01
N ARG A 64 -0.21 20.81 -2.50
CA ARG A 64 -0.80 22.12 -2.23
C ARG A 64 0.05 22.96 -1.27
N THR A 65 0.51 22.36 -0.18
CA THR A 65 1.37 23.03 0.79
C THR A 65 2.67 23.53 0.16
N VAL A 66 3.31 22.71 -0.69
CA VAL A 66 4.53 23.10 -1.41
C VAL A 66 4.25 24.20 -2.41
N ASP A 67 3.20 24.07 -3.24
CA ASP A 67 2.86 25.04 -4.27
C ASP A 67 2.51 26.41 -3.66
N GLU A 68 1.79 26.43 -2.54
CA GLU A 68 1.50 27.66 -1.77
C GLU A 68 2.79 28.34 -1.27
N MET A 69 3.74 27.54 -0.74
CA MET A 69 5.03 28.08 -0.28
C MET A 69 5.85 28.66 -1.42
N ILE A 70 5.89 27.99 -2.57
CA ILE A 70 6.60 28.45 -3.76
C ILE A 70 5.98 29.75 -4.27
N SER A 71 4.66 29.82 -4.39
CA SER A 71 3.95 31.02 -4.83
C SER A 71 4.24 32.23 -3.96
N MET A 72 4.28 32.06 -2.64
CA MET A 72 4.61 33.15 -1.71
C MET A 72 6.07 33.63 -1.84
N LEU A 73 7.01 32.70 -2.10
CA LEU A 73 8.39 33.06 -2.37
C LEU A 73 8.55 33.82 -3.68
N ASP A 74 7.81 33.44 -4.71
CA ASP A 74 7.80 34.16 -6.00
C ASP A 74 7.23 35.58 -5.86
N GLU A 75 6.20 35.77 -5.03
CA GLU A 75 5.64 37.09 -4.72
C GLU A 75 6.68 38.00 -4.03
N ILE A 76 7.46 37.50 -3.08
CA ILE A 76 8.56 38.26 -2.47
C ILE A 76 9.59 38.62 -3.53
N GLY A 77 9.99 37.69 -4.40
CA GLY A 77 10.93 37.94 -5.48
C GLY A 77 10.45 39.05 -6.43
N GLN A 78 9.15 39.09 -6.74
CA GLN A 78 8.56 40.14 -7.53
C GLN A 78 8.60 41.52 -6.84
N LEU A 79 8.26 41.56 -5.55
CA LEU A 79 8.34 42.80 -4.77
C LEU A 79 9.77 43.31 -4.65
N ASP A 80 10.74 42.43 -4.48
CA ASP A 80 12.16 42.79 -4.45
C ASP A 80 12.63 43.39 -5.77
N GLY A 81 12.16 42.79 -6.89
CA GLY A 81 12.39 43.35 -8.25
C GLY A 81 11.77 44.74 -8.43
N VAL A 82 10.55 44.98 -7.90
CA VAL A 82 9.90 46.30 -7.93
C VAL A 82 10.68 47.28 -7.05
N LEU A 83 11.07 46.90 -5.86
CA LEU A 83 11.83 47.73 -4.94
C LEU A 83 13.18 48.15 -5.53
N THR A 84 13.87 47.25 -6.19
CA THR A 84 15.14 47.52 -6.90
C THR A 84 14.94 48.55 -8.00
N LYS A 85 13.87 48.47 -8.80
CA LYS A 85 13.53 49.44 -9.82
C LYS A 85 13.20 50.81 -9.21
N LEU A 86 12.40 50.89 -8.18
CA LEU A 86 12.07 52.13 -7.50
C LEU A 86 13.31 52.80 -6.91
N LYS A 87 14.20 52.03 -6.25
CA LYS A 87 15.48 52.55 -5.74
C LYS A 87 16.40 53.07 -6.86
N SER A 88 16.35 52.50 -8.05
CA SER A 88 17.09 53.00 -9.21
C SER A 88 16.52 54.32 -9.75
N MET A 89 15.28 54.65 -9.52
CA MET A 89 14.62 55.89 -9.88
C MET A 89 14.85 56.99 -8.84
N GLN A 90 15.22 56.66 -7.61
CA GLN A 90 15.52 57.56 -6.53
C GLN A 90 16.78 58.42 -6.89
N GLY A 91 16.67 59.73 -6.75
CA GLY A 91 17.72 60.66 -7.09
C GLY A 91 17.78 61.09 -8.58
N ASN A 92 16.94 60.51 -9.44
CA ASN A 92 16.80 60.91 -10.80
C ASN A 92 15.74 62.00 -10.97
N SER A 93 16.14 63.19 -11.39
CA SER A 93 15.27 64.37 -11.58
C SER A 93 14.17 64.21 -12.63
N ALA A 94 14.19 63.15 -13.43
CA ALA A 94 13.14 62.81 -14.40
C ALA A 94 11.88 62.29 -13.74
N TYR A 95 11.96 61.85 -12.48
CA TYR A 95 10.83 61.28 -11.71
C TYR A 95 10.44 62.19 -10.53
N ASN A 96 9.17 62.15 -10.16
CA ASN A 96 8.69 62.82 -8.95
C ASN A 96 9.25 62.04 -7.69
N GLN A 97 10.20 62.69 -7.01
CA GLN A 97 10.89 62.06 -5.87
C GLN A 97 10.00 61.81 -4.68
N ASP A 98 8.98 62.63 -4.44
CA ASP A 98 8.02 62.42 -3.36
C ASP A 98 7.15 61.18 -3.62
N ALA A 99 6.73 60.97 -4.87
CA ALA A 99 5.97 59.79 -5.26
C ALA A 99 6.85 58.51 -5.18
N VAL A 100 8.08 58.57 -5.68
CA VAL A 100 9.03 57.43 -5.62
C VAL A 100 9.32 57.03 -4.16
N THR A 101 9.48 58.00 -3.29
CA THR A 101 9.70 57.71 -1.84
C THR A 101 8.49 57.08 -1.22
N ALA A 102 7.28 57.58 -1.49
CA ALA A 102 6.04 56.97 -0.99
C ALA A 102 5.83 55.54 -1.53
N ASP A 103 6.12 55.30 -2.79
CA ASP A 103 6.06 53.97 -3.40
C ASP A 103 7.05 52.98 -2.78
N ILE A 104 8.29 53.43 -2.53
CA ILE A 104 9.30 52.61 -1.82
C ILE A 104 8.78 52.22 -0.43
N GLU A 105 8.26 53.18 0.37
CA GLU A 105 7.73 52.86 1.70
C GLU A 105 6.54 51.89 1.63
N ALA A 106 5.66 52.02 0.63
CA ALA A 106 4.55 51.13 0.44
C ALA A 106 5.01 49.68 0.11
N VAL A 107 5.99 49.56 -0.77
CA VAL A 107 6.54 48.25 -1.15
C VAL A 107 7.30 47.61 0.02
N GLU A 108 8.10 48.40 0.78
CA GLU A 108 8.78 47.90 1.99
C GLU A 108 7.81 47.40 3.05
N LYS A 109 6.69 48.08 3.27
CA LYS A 109 5.63 47.63 4.15
C LYS A 109 4.95 46.36 3.66
N ALA A 110 4.68 46.26 2.35
CA ALA A 110 4.11 45.06 1.73
C ALA A 110 5.05 43.87 1.87
N GLN A 111 6.34 44.09 1.64
CA GLN A 111 7.36 43.05 1.78
C GLN A 111 7.49 42.57 3.23
N ALA A 112 7.47 43.47 4.22
CA ALA A 112 7.49 43.09 5.62
C ALA A 112 6.26 42.26 6.03
N TYR A 113 5.07 42.66 5.58
CA TYR A 113 3.83 41.90 5.81
C TYR A 113 3.88 40.52 5.16
N LEU A 114 4.34 40.45 3.92
CA LEU A 114 4.45 39.16 3.20
C LEU A 114 5.48 38.25 3.88
N THR A 115 6.61 38.79 4.33
CA THR A 115 7.63 38.02 5.06
C THR A 115 7.09 37.41 6.35
N ASP A 116 6.33 38.18 7.15
CA ASP A 116 5.67 37.65 8.37
C ASP A 116 4.63 36.57 8.04
N THR A 117 3.88 36.78 6.96
CA THR A 117 2.88 35.80 6.49
C THR A 117 3.54 34.50 6.04
N ILE A 118 4.67 34.59 5.31
CA ILE A 118 5.47 33.44 4.88
C ILE A 118 6.03 32.68 6.08
N GLN A 119 6.60 33.38 7.05
CA GLN A 119 7.10 32.70 8.26
C GLN A 119 6.01 31.88 8.92
N LYS A 120 4.82 32.45 9.12
CA LYS A 120 3.68 31.74 9.70
C LYS A 120 3.23 30.57 8.83
N ARG A 121 3.31 30.70 7.51
CA ARG A 121 2.98 29.59 6.60
C ARG A 121 3.99 28.47 6.64
N PHE A 122 5.29 28.79 6.74
CA PHE A 122 6.34 27.79 6.92
C PHE A 122 6.22 27.06 8.25
N GLU A 123 5.91 27.76 9.35
CA GLU A 123 5.66 27.15 10.65
C GLU A 123 4.49 26.14 10.60
N ARG A 124 3.39 26.50 9.95
CA ARG A 124 2.27 25.58 9.71
C ARG A 124 2.69 24.43 8.79
N GLY A 125 3.43 24.75 7.73
CA GLY A 125 3.93 23.76 6.80
C GLY A 125 4.77 22.66 7.46
N ILE A 126 5.60 23.01 8.44
CA ILE A 126 6.35 22.02 9.22
C ILE A 126 5.39 21.05 9.91
N THR A 127 4.33 21.57 10.52
CA THR A 127 3.29 20.74 11.17
C THR A 127 2.53 19.88 10.18
N ASP A 128 2.16 20.46 9.03
CA ASP A 128 1.48 19.73 7.96
C ASP A 128 2.36 18.57 7.45
N PHE A 129 3.67 18.83 7.20
CA PHE A 129 4.60 17.80 6.75
C PHE A 129 4.85 16.70 7.80
N GLN A 130 4.83 17.05 9.08
CA GLN A 130 4.88 16.05 10.15
C GLN A 130 3.66 15.13 10.08
N GLY A 131 2.46 15.68 9.90
CA GLY A 131 1.24 14.90 9.70
C GLY A 131 1.31 13.97 8.49
N TYR A 132 1.87 14.43 7.36
CA TYR A 132 2.05 13.60 6.17
C TYR A 132 3.07 12.47 6.39
N LEU A 133 4.14 12.75 7.13
CA LEU A 133 5.12 11.72 7.52
C LEU A 133 4.50 10.67 8.44
N ASP A 134 3.68 11.10 9.39
CA ASP A 134 2.98 10.19 10.30
C ASP A 134 2.03 9.27 9.53
N GLN A 135 1.27 9.79 8.56
CA GLN A 135 0.43 8.98 7.69
C GLN A 135 1.24 7.95 6.88
N ALA A 136 2.37 8.36 6.29
CA ALA A 136 3.25 7.46 5.56
C ALA A 136 3.84 6.36 6.46
N ASN A 137 4.22 6.70 7.69
CA ASN A 137 4.73 5.75 8.68
C ASN A 137 3.64 4.78 9.16
N GLU A 138 2.40 5.24 9.32
CA GLU A 138 1.26 4.38 9.63
C GLU A 138 1.01 3.36 8.50
N ALA A 139 1.00 3.80 7.25
CA ALA A 139 0.88 2.93 6.09
C ALA A 139 2.04 1.92 6.01
N LEU A 140 3.27 2.34 6.26
CA LEU A 140 4.45 1.47 6.32
C LEU A 140 4.30 0.40 7.42
N THR A 141 3.82 0.82 8.59
CA THR A 141 3.57 -0.09 9.72
C THR A 141 2.47 -1.11 9.37
N ALA A 142 1.41 -0.67 8.70
CA ALA A 142 0.35 -1.55 8.24
C ALA A 142 0.86 -2.60 7.24
N VAL A 143 1.71 -2.20 6.29
CA VAL A 143 2.38 -3.12 5.35
C VAL A 143 3.28 -4.12 6.09
N GLY A 144 4.07 -3.65 7.06
CA GLY A 144 4.91 -4.52 7.89
C GLY A 144 4.09 -5.57 8.65
N ASN A 145 2.98 -5.17 9.26
CA ASN A 145 2.07 -6.09 9.94
C ASN A 145 1.42 -7.11 8.99
N ARG A 146 1.04 -6.70 7.79
CA ARG A 146 0.52 -7.61 6.75
C ARG A 146 1.58 -8.63 6.34
N SER A 147 2.82 -8.20 6.15
CA SER A 147 3.95 -9.07 5.81
C SER A 147 4.19 -10.13 6.89
N LEU A 148 4.24 -9.72 8.16
CA LEU A 148 4.37 -10.66 9.28
C LEU A 148 3.21 -11.66 9.35
N ARG A 149 1.98 -11.20 9.11
CA ARG A 149 0.82 -12.10 9.08
C ARG A 149 0.91 -13.13 7.95
N LEU A 150 1.38 -12.71 6.76
CA LEU A 150 1.58 -13.62 5.63
C LEU A 150 2.66 -14.67 5.95
N GLU A 151 3.78 -14.27 6.56
CA GLU A 151 4.83 -15.18 7.00
C GLU A 151 4.31 -16.21 8.02
N LEU A 152 3.51 -15.77 8.99
CA LEU A 152 2.87 -16.68 9.96
C LEU A 152 1.91 -17.67 9.30
N VAL A 153 1.15 -17.22 8.30
CA VAL A 153 0.26 -18.08 7.53
C VAL A 153 1.06 -19.09 6.70
N GLU A 154 2.13 -18.66 6.05
CA GLU A 154 3.01 -19.54 5.28
C GLU A 154 3.61 -20.63 6.18
N ASN A 155 4.15 -20.25 7.33
CA ASN A 155 4.70 -21.20 8.29
C ASN A 155 3.64 -22.20 8.79
N ARG A 156 2.42 -21.74 9.07
CA ARG A 156 1.31 -22.60 9.44
C ARG A 156 0.94 -23.57 8.33
N LEU A 157 0.83 -23.09 7.08
CA LEU A 157 0.48 -23.95 5.95
C LEU A 157 1.57 -24.99 5.67
N ASN A 158 2.83 -24.62 5.80
CA ASN A 158 3.96 -25.56 5.66
C ASN A 158 3.92 -26.65 6.74
N ALA A 159 3.65 -26.28 8.00
CA ALA A 159 3.49 -27.26 9.07
C ALA A 159 2.28 -28.20 8.85
N GLN A 160 1.17 -27.66 8.37
CA GLN A 160 -0.02 -28.46 8.04
C GLN A 160 0.30 -29.40 6.85
N MET A 161 0.99 -28.92 5.82
CA MET A 161 1.39 -29.75 4.67
C MET A 161 2.30 -30.92 5.10
N GLN A 162 3.26 -30.69 6.01
CA GLN A 162 4.07 -31.76 6.58
C GLN A 162 3.20 -32.76 7.34
N SER A 163 2.31 -32.30 8.22
CA SER A 163 1.41 -33.18 8.96
C SER A 163 0.50 -34.00 8.04
N PHE A 164 -0.04 -33.38 6.99
CA PHE A 164 -0.85 -34.12 6.02
C PHE A 164 -0.02 -35.14 5.23
N THR A 165 1.22 -34.81 4.87
CA THR A 165 2.13 -35.75 4.20
C THR A 165 2.44 -36.96 5.10
N GLU A 166 2.72 -36.74 6.39
CA GLU A 166 2.93 -37.81 7.37
C GLU A 166 1.67 -38.68 7.55
N LEU A 167 0.49 -38.06 7.67
CA LEU A 167 -0.78 -38.78 7.79
C LEU A 167 -1.09 -39.59 6.54
N THR A 168 -0.81 -39.05 5.36
CA THR A 168 -0.96 -39.75 4.09
C THR A 168 -0.02 -40.96 4.02
N SER A 169 1.25 -40.78 4.37
CA SER A 169 2.23 -41.86 4.45
C SER A 169 1.79 -42.96 5.44
N LEU A 170 1.34 -42.58 6.63
CA LEU A 170 0.84 -43.55 7.61
C LEU A 170 -0.40 -44.32 7.14
N ASN A 171 -1.22 -43.73 6.28
CA ASN A 171 -2.46 -44.34 5.81
C ASN A 171 -2.28 -45.16 4.52
N GLU A 172 -1.40 -44.69 3.63
CA GLU A 172 -1.22 -45.28 2.28
C GLU A 172 0.02 -46.16 2.16
N ASP A 173 1.10 -45.86 2.93
CA ASP A 173 2.30 -46.64 2.86
C ASP A 173 2.10 -47.99 3.59
N ALA A 174 2.20 -49.08 2.81
CA ALA A 174 2.12 -50.41 3.36
C ALA A 174 3.43 -50.71 4.12
N ASP A 175 3.32 -51.19 5.34
CA ASP A 175 4.46 -51.81 6.04
C ASP A 175 4.91 -53.05 5.27
N LEU A 176 5.99 -52.89 4.51
CA LEU A 176 6.55 -53.97 3.67
C LEU A 176 6.89 -55.23 4.48
N ALA A 177 7.27 -55.06 5.75
CA ALA A 177 7.58 -56.18 6.62
C ALA A 177 6.30 -56.94 6.98
N GLU A 178 5.24 -56.25 7.37
CA GLU A 178 3.94 -56.88 7.64
C GLU A 178 3.34 -57.50 6.39
N LEU A 179 3.43 -56.83 5.23
CA LEU A 179 2.95 -57.34 3.96
C LEU A 179 3.70 -58.64 3.55
N ALA A 180 5.01 -58.70 3.72
CA ALA A 180 5.81 -59.89 3.47
C ALA A 180 5.42 -61.05 4.38
N ILE A 181 5.17 -60.78 5.67
CA ILE A 181 4.68 -61.79 6.62
C ILE A 181 3.30 -62.29 6.23
N ARG A 182 2.38 -61.41 5.89
CA ARG A 182 1.04 -61.79 5.44
C ARG A 182 1.06 -62.61 4.15
N LEU A 183 1.90 -62.21 3.16
CA LEU A 183 2.09 -62.96 1.93
C LEU A 183 2.60 -64.34 2.20
N LYS A 184 3.64 -64.47 3.06
CA LYS A 184 4.24 -65.78 3.40
C LYS A 184 3.28 -66.67 4.14
N SER A 185 2.45 -66.11 5.03
CA SER A 185 1.41 -66.86 5.71
C SER A 185 0.31 -67.37 4.78
N ALA A 186 -0.06 -66.53 3.78
CA ALA A 186 -1.01 -66.93 2.74
C ALA A 186 -0.47 -68.07 1.84
N GLU A 187 0.80 -68.00 1.42
CA GLU A 187 1.47 -69.04 0.68
C GLU A 187 1.48 -70.37 1.45
N LEU A 188 1.91 -70.34 2.75
CA LEU A 188 1.90 -71.51 3.57
C LEU A 188 0.53 -72.14 3.75
N THR A 189 -0.51 -71.31 3.90
CA THR A 189 -1.88 -71.74 3.99
C THR A 189 -2.39 -72.39 2.70
N TYR A 190 -2.02 -71.82 1.57
CA TYR A 190 -2.32 -72.37 0.26
C TYR A 190 -1.63 -73.74 0.01
N ASP A 191 -0.35 -73.84 0.32
CA ASP A 191 0.42 -75.08 0.19
C ASP A 191 -0.11 -76.16 1.11
N ALA A 192 -0.44 -75.83 2.37
CA ALA A 192 -1.10 -76.76 3.29
C ALA A 192 -2.47 -77.26 2.82
N SER A 193 -3.24 -76.37 2.20
CA SER A 193 -4.55 -76.72 1.62
C SER A 193 -4.39 -77.71 0.44
N LEU A 194 -3.43 -77.39 -0.44
CA LEU A 194 -3.11 -78.32 -1.56
C LEU A 194 -2.65 -79.68 -1.08
N ALA A 195 -1.72 -79.72 -0.11
CA ALA A 195 -1.23 -80.94 0.49
C ALA A 195 -2.35 -81.75 1.19
N SER A 196 -3.23 -81.06 1.90
CA SER A 196 -4.39 -81.70 2.52
C SER A 196 -5.35 -82.29 1.52
N THR A 197 -5.68 -81.50 0.47
CA THR A 197 -6.54 -81.98 -0.64
C THR A 197 -5.96 -83.15 -1.38
N GLY A 198 -4.66 -83.10 -1.65
CA GLY A 198 -3.94 -84.23 -2.30
C GLY A 198 -3.96 -85.51 -1.46
N LYS A 199 -3.82 -85.40 -0.14
CA LYS A 199 -3.95 -86.54 0.81
C LYS A 199 -5.39 -87.10 0.82
N MET A 200 -6.39 -86.24 0.83
CA MET A 200 -7.77 -86.71 0.80
C MET A 200 -8.10 -87.46 -0.48
N LEU A 201 -7.66 -86.90 -1.63
CA LEU A 201 -7.90 -87.55 -2.93
C LEU A 201 -7.19 -88.89 -3.03
N SER A 202 -5.93 -89.01 -2.50
CA SER A 202 -5.19 -90.27 -2.54
C SER A 202 -5.77 -91.35 -1.63
N THR A 203 -6.29 -90.97 -0.43
CA THR A 203 -6.93 -91.92 0.49
C THR A 203 -8.30 -92.42 0.01
N THR A 204 -9.04 -91.62 -0.69
CA THR A 204 -10.38 -92.00 -1.18
C THR A 204 -10.26 -92.95 -2.41
N LEU A 205 -9.26 -92.75 -3.30
CA LEU A 205 -9.03 -93.61 -4.44
C LEU A 205 -8.43 -95.01 -4.05
N LEU A 206 -7.58 -95.04 -3.00
CA LEU A 206 -7.00 -96.32 -2.59
C LEU A 206 -7.91 -97.22 -1.74
N ASN A 207 -8.92 -96.66 -1.11
CA ASN A 207 -9.90 -97.45 -0.36
C ASN A 207 -11.11 -97.93 -1.18
N TYR A 208 -11.19 -97.63 -2.45
CA TYR A 208 -12.29 -98.01 -3.31
C TYR A 208 -11.87 -99.02 -4.42
N LEU A 209 -10.61 -99.42 -4.46
CA LEU A 209 -10.06 -100.51 -5.28
C LEU A 209 -9.75 -101.67 -4.42
#